data_2cc86729231674442986100e57f361da
#
_entry.id   2cc86729231674442986100e57f361da
#
_cell.length_a   1.000
_cell.length_b   1.000
_cell.length_c   1.000
_cell.angle_alpha   90.00
_cell.angle_beta   90.00
_cell.angle_gamma   90.00
#
_symmetry.space_group_name_H-M   'P 1'
#
loop_
_entity.id
_entity.type
_entity.pdbx_description
1 polymer ?
#
loop_
_entity_poly.entity_id
_entity_poly.type
_entity_poly.pdbx_seq_one_letter_code
_entity_poly.pdbx_strand_id
1 'polypeptide(L)'
;MKLTSEQIERLYQFTRQHYVEWYDLQTELVDHLANSIEAQWQENPKISFEDALQVEFKKFGVFGFMDVVEQRQLALNKKYNSIIWKHFKAFFTIPKVILTSGIIGLTFFLLKNLRFKADVVLIVFGIIFLSFCFSIIYFSRKNKKISKSTQKKWLFKEIILGRSSLVGMTYLPIQIIIHSEKVMDNPYGIFIISFLIVAMALIEYIILIEVPRKAEDYLKETYPEYALENAN
;
A
#
# COMPACT_ATOMS: atom_id res chain seq x y z
N MET A 1 28.63 -23.14 -15.63
CA MET A 1 29.43 -21.97 -15.16
C MET A 1 28.62 -21.24 -14.13
N LYS A 2 29.25 -20.54 -13.18
CA LYS A 2 28.54 -19.64 -12.24
C LYS A 2 28.89 -18.19 -12.55
N LEU A 3 27.96 -17.29 -12.31
CA LEU A 3 28.21 -15.87 -12.49
C LEU A 3 29.23 -15.34 -11.48
N THR A 4 30.04 -14.38 -11.91
CA THR A 4 30.95 -13.65 -11.03
C THR A 4 30.20 -12.54 -10.29
N SER A 5 30.79 -12.03 -9.20
CA SER A 5 30.22 -10.90 -8.46
C SER A 5 30.04 -9.65 -9.33
N GLU A 6 30.94 -9.42 -10.29
CA GLU A 6 30.84 -8.31 -11.24
C GLU A 6 29.64 -8.47 -12.18
N GLN A 7 29.39 -9.69 -12.65
CA GLN A 7 28.22 -10.00 -13.49
C GLN A 7 26.91 -9.85 -12.71
N ILE A 8 26.86 -10.25 -11.44
CA ILE A 8 25.69 -10.02 -10.58
C ILE A 8 25.44 -8.51 -10.42
N GLU A 9 26.48 -7.70 -10.14
CA GLU A 9 26.31 -6.24 -10.05
C GLU A 9 25.85 -5.65 -11.40
N ARG A 10 26.34 -6.19 -12.51
CA ARG A 10 25.86 -5.81 -13.86
C ARG A 10 24.37 -6.11 -14.05
N LEU A 11 23.84 -7.22 -13.51
CA LEU A 11 22.41 -7.52 -13.53
C LEU A 11 21.61 -6.50 -12.71
N TYR A 12 22.09 -6.10 -11.52
CA TYR A 12 21.45 -5.04 -10.74
C TYR A 12 21.44 -3.69 -11.49
N GLN A 13 22.52 -3.34 -12.18
CA GLN A 13 22.56 -2.15 -13.03
C GLN A 13 21.57 -2.26 -14.19
N PHE A 14 21.47 -3.43 -14.81
CA PHE A 14 20.56 -3.68 -15.91
C PHE A 14 19.10 -3.54 -15.50
N THR A 15 18.69 -4.09 -14.35
CA THR A 15 17.32 -3.93 -13.84
C THR A 15 17.01 -2.45 -13.55
N ARG A 16 17.95 -1.69 -12.96
CA ARG A 16 17.78 -0.24 -12.73
C ARG A 16 17.64 0.55 -14.03
N GLN A 17 18.42 0.24 -15.06
CA GLN A 17 18.33 0.87 -16.39
C GLN A 17 16.98 0.60 -17.07
N HIS A 18 16.33 -0.51 -16.73
CA HIS A 18 15.00 -0.89 -17.21
C HIS A 18 13.89 -0.54 -16.21
N TYR A 19 14.06 0.55 -15.45
CA TYR A 19 13.06 1.20 -14.58
C TYR A 19 12.59 0.36 -13.39
N VAL A 20 13.33 -0.65 -12.96
CA VAL A 20 13.05 -1.36 -11.73
C VAL A 20 13.70 -0.62 -10.56
N GLU A 21 12.92 0.18 -9.83
CA GLU A 21 13.43 1.05 -8.75
C GLU A 21 13.52 0.36 -7.39
N TRP A 22 12.76 -0.72 -7.19
CA TRP A 22 12.61 -1.38 -5.88
C TRP A 22 13.59 -2.53 -5.71
N TYR A 23 14.30 -2.53 -4.59
CA TYR A 23 15.36 -3.48 -4.29
C TYR A 23 14.87 -4.93 -4.24
N ASP A 24 13.71 -5.16 -3.63
CA ASP A 24 13.06 -6.48 -3.59
C ASP A 24 12.79 -7.05 -4.99
N LEU A 25 12.30 -6.22 -5.90
CA LEU A 25 12.08 -6.61 -7.30
C LEU A 25 13.39 -6.78 -8.08
N GLN A 26 14.38 -5.92 -7.83
CA GLN A 26 15.71 -6.07 -8.43
C GLN A 26 16.31 -7.41 -8.04
N THR A 27 16.26 -7.78 -6.74
CA THR A 27 16.80 -9.05 -6.24
C THR A 27 16.11 -10.24 -6.90
N GLU A 28 14.76 -10.26 -6.92
CA GLU A 28 13.98 -11.32 -7.57
C GLU A 28 14.32 -11.47 -9.07
N LEU A 29 14.44 -10.36 -9.79
CA LEU A 29 14.79 -10.38 -11.20
C LEU A 29 16.25 -10.77 -11.44
N VAL A 30 17.17 -10.32 -10.61
CA VAL A 30 18.59 -10.69 -10.69
C VAL A 30 18.76 -12.19 -10.48
N ASP A 31 18.08 -12.77 -9.47
CA ASP A 31 18.12 -14.21 -9.24
C ASP A 31 17.55 -15.00 -10.42
N HIS A 32 16.42 -14.53 -10.98
CA HIS A 32 15.85 -15.16 -12.16
C HIS A 32 16.79 -15.11 -13.37
N LEU A 33 17.32 -13.92 -13.68
CA LEU A 33 18.25 -13.73 -14.79
C LEU A 33 19.54 -14.55 -14.58
N ALA A 34 20.09 -14.56 -13.37
CA ALA A 34 21.28 -15.31 -13.04
C ALA A 34 21.09 -16.80 -13.29
N ASN A 35 20.01 -17.38 -12.74
CA ASN A 35 19.70 -18.81 -12.91
C ASN A 35 19.47 -19.16 -14.40
N SER A 36 18.79 -18.29 -15.14
CA SER A 36 18.51 -18.51 -16.57
C SER A 36 19.78 -18.43 -17.43
N ILE A 37 20.69 -17.48 -17.15
CA ILE A 37 21.97 -17.36 -17.83
C ILE A 37 22.87 -18.56 -17.52
N GLU A 38 22.93 -19.00 -16.25
CA GLU A 38 23.70 -20.20 -15.88
C GLU A 38 23.17 -21.45 -16.57
N ALA A 39 21.85 -21.58 -16.75
CA ALA A 39 21.24 -22.66 -17.52
C ALA A 39 21.62 -22.60 -19.00
N GLN A 40 21.58 -21.42 -19.63
CA GLN A 40 22.01 -21.25 -21.02
C GLN A 40 23.50 -21.65 -21.21
N TRP A 41 24.36 -21.35 -20.24
CA TRP A 41 25.77 -21.76 -20.29
C TRP A 41 25.99 -23.25 -20.15
N GLN A 42 25.06 -24.01 -19.54
CA GLN A 42 25.11 -25.48 -19.52
C GLN A 42 24.79 -26.05 -20.89
N GLU A 43 23.87 -25.43 -21.63
CA GLU A 43 23.50 -25.86 -22.99
C GLU A 43 24.50 -25.36 -24.05
N ASN A 44 24.94 -24.11 -23.95
CA ASN A 44 25.88 -23.48 -24.87
C ASN A 44 26.97 -22.69 -24.12
N PRO A 45 28.10 -23.35 -23.75
CA PRO A 45 29.18 -22.68 -23.01
C PRO A 45 29.89 -21.54 -23.71
N LYS A 46 29.64 -21.35 -25.02
CA LYS A 46 30.29 -20.32 -25.83
C LYS A 46 29.52 -18.99 -25.89
N ILE A 47 28.27 -18.95 -25.40
CA ILE A 47 27.50 -17.73 -25.42
C ILE A 47 28.08 -16.71 -24.41
N SER A 48 28.24 -15.46 -24.86
CA SER A 48 28.70 -14.40 -23.95
C SER A 48 27.66 -14.06 -22.90
N PHE A 49 28.09 -13.46 -21.78
CA PHE A 49 27.20 -13.01 -20.72
C PHE A 49 26.14 -12.00 -21.23
N GLU A 50 26.59 -11.02 -22.04
CA GLU A 50 25.68 -9.97 -22.54
C GLU A 50 24.69 -10.56 -23.57
N ASP A 51 25.09 -11.50 -24.40
CA ASP A 51 24.18 -12.16 -25.34
C ASP A 51 23.15 -13.02 -24.59
N ALA A 52 23.59 -13.79 -23.61
CA ALA A 52 22.69 -14.58 -22.77
C ALA A 52 21.67 -13.68 -22.01
N LEU A 53 22.13 -12.55 -21.47
CA LEU A 53 21.28 -11.56 -20.82
C LEU A 53 20.24 -10.99 -21.80
N GLN A 54 20.65 -10.65 -23.02
CA GLN A 54 19.72 -10.12 -24.03
C GLN A 54 18.69 -11.17 -24.48
N VAL A 55 19.09 -12.45 -24.58
CA VAL A 55 18.16 -13.55 -24.88
C VAL A 55 17.11 -13.67 -23.78
N GLU A 56 17.52 -13.65 -22.50
CA GLU A 56 16.58 -13.72 -21.39
C GLU A 56 15.67 -12.48 -21.31
N PHE A 57 16.21 -11.29 -21.48
CA PHE A 57 15.44 -10.06 -21.43
C PHE A 57 14.35 -10.01 -22.49
N LYS A 58 14.63 -10.49 -23.72
CA LYS A 58 13.61 -10.56 -24.79
C LYS A 58 12.39 -11.42 -24.42
N LYS A 59 12.53 -12.40 -23.51
CA LYS A 59 11.41 -13.23 -23.06
C LYS A 59 10.36 -12.45 -22.26
N PHE A 60 10.74 -11.30 -21.66
CA PHE A 60 9.82 -10.40 -20.96
C PHE A 60 8.94 -9.58 -21.92
N GLY A 61 9.11 -9.71 -23.23
CA GLY A 61 8.28 -9.05 -24.23
C GLY A 61 8.58 -7.59 -24.44
N VAL A 62 7.64 -6.87 -25.07
CA VAL A 62 7.82 -5.48 -25.50
C VAL A 62 7.97 -4.50 -24.32
N PHE A 63 7.29 -4.78 -23.22
CA PHE A 63 7.29 -3.92 -22.02
C PHE A 63 8.41 -4.27 -21.02
N GLY A 64 9.23 -5.32 -21.33
CA GLY A 64 10.33 -5.74 -20.47
C GLY A 64 9.86 -6.05 -19.05
N PHE A 65 10.53 -5.52 -18.03
CA PHE A 65 10.20 -5.78 -16.63
C PHE A 65 8.95 -5.06 -16.11
N MET A 66 8.33 -4.16 -16.89
CA MET A 66 7.18 -3.38 -16.42
C MET A 66 5.98 -4.26 -16.05
N ASP A 67 5.73 -5.33 -16.83
CA ASP A 67 4.65 -6.28 -16.52
C ASP A 67 4.87 -6.99 -15.17
N VAL A 68 6.12 -7.36 -14.88
CA VAL A 68 6.50 -7.98 -13.59
C VAL A 68 6.28 -7.00 -12.45
N VAL A 69 6.72 -5.75 -12.63
CA VAL A 69 6.52 -4.66 -11.65
C VAL A 69 5.04 -4.46 -11.37
N GLU A 70 4.22 -4.37 -12.41
CA GLU A 70 2.76 -4.16 -12.26
C GLU A 70 2.09 -5.33 -11.52
N GLN A 71 2.39 -6.56 -11.92
CA GLN A 71 1.84 -7.74 -11.26
C GLN A 71 2.22 -7.79 -9.77
N ARG A 72 3.48 -7.48 -9.46
CA ARG A 72 3.94 -7.43 -8.05
C ARG A 72 3.24 -6.33 -7.26
N GLN A 73 3.08 -5.15 -7.85
CA GLN A 73 2.33 -4.05 -7.25
C GLN A 73 0.88 -4.46 -6.97
N LEU A 74 0.22 -5.11 -7.91
CA LEU A 74 -1.15 -5.59 -7.74
C LEU A 74 -1.27 -6.63 -6.60
N ALA A 75 -0.34 -7.59 -6.55
CA ALA A 75 -0.31 -8.60 -5.50
C ALA A 75 -0.09 -7.97 -4.10
N LEU A 76 0.88 -7.06 -3.98
CA LEU A 76 1.15 -6.37 -2.71
C LEU A 76 0.02 -5.42 -2.29
N ASN A 77 -0.68 -4.81 -3.26
CA ASN A 77 -1.88 -4.02 -3.00
C ASN A 77 -3.01 -4.86 -2.45
N LYS A 78 -3.22 -6.06 -3.01
CA LYS A 78 -4.20 -7.01 -2.51
C LYS A 78 -3.85 -7.45 -1.08
N LYS A 79 -2.57 -7.72 -0.80
CA LYS A 79 -2.08 -8.02 0.56
C LYS A 79 -2.35 -6.86 1.50
N TYR A 80 -2.02 -5.63 1.13
CA TYR A 80 -2.26 -4.42 1.92
C TYR A 80 -3.75 -4.22 2.24
N ASN A 81 -4.62 -4.34 1.23
CA ASN A 81 -6.06 -4.22 1.43
C ASN A 81 -6.61 -5.32 2.36
N SER A 82 -6.08 -6.54 2.26
CA SER A 82 -6.42 -7.64 3.17
C SER A 82 -6.03 -7.34 4.62
N ILE A 83 -4.87 -6.72 4.85
CA ILE A 83 -4.41 -6.27 6.17
C ILE A 83 -5.36 -5.22 6.74
N ILE A 84 -5.70 -4.19 5.96
CA ILE A 84 -6.66 -3.15 6.38
C ILE A 84 -7.99 -3.78 6.76
N TRP A 85 -8.52 -4.67 5.91
CA TRP A 85 -9.80 -5.32 6.13
C TRP A 85 -9.80 -6.23 7.36
N LYS A 86 -8.70 -6.92 7.63
CA LYS A 86 -8.49 -7.71 8.86
C LYS A 86 -8.56 -6.82 10.10
N HIS A 87 -7.84 -5.69 10.10
CA HIS A 87 -7.88 -4.74 11.22
C HIS A 87 -9.26 -4.10 11.37
N PHE A 88 -9.91 -3.72 10.27
CA PHE A 88 -11.25 -3.13 10.31
C PHE A 88 -12.27 -4.08 10.94
N LYS A 89 -12.30 -5.34 10.50
CA LYS A 89 -13.19 -6.35 11.10
C LYS A 89 -12.96 -6.54 12.60
N ALA A 90 -11.72 -6.41 13.06
CA ALA A 90 -11.39 -6.56 14.48
C ALA A 90 -12.08 -5.53 15.38
N PHE A 91 -12.51 -4.37 14.85
CA PHE A 91 -13.31 -3.38 15.59
C PHE A 91 -14.76 -3.80 15.77
N PHE A 92 -15.25 -4.77 14.99
CA PHE A 92 -16.60 -5.33 15.09
C PHE A 92 -16.64 -6.69 15.79
N THR A 93 -15.55 -7.07 16.47
CA THR A 93 -15.47 -8.27 17.32
C THR A 93 -15.35 -7.88 18.79
N ILE A 94 -15.74 -8.79 19.70
CA ILE A 94 -15.63 -8.59 21.15
C ILE A 94 -14.15 -8.48 21.56
N PRO A 95 -13.76 -7.53 22.44
CA PRO A 95 -14.62 -6.54 23.13
C PRO A 95 -14.82 -5.22 22.38
N LYS A 96 -14.12 -4.97 21.26
CA LYS A 96 -14.09 -3.68 20.56
C LYS A 96 -15.45 -3.27 19.98
N VAL A 97 -16.32 -4.22 19.63
CA VAL A 97 -17.66 -3.94 19.09
C VAL A 97 -18.50 -3.08 20.01
N ILE A 98 -18.36 -3.27 21.35
CA ILE A 98 -19.11 -2.49 22.35
C ILE A 98 -18.72 -1.01 22.25
N LEU A 99 -17.41 -0.73 22.18
CA LEU A 99 -16.90 0.62 22.03
C LEU A 99 -17.32 1.23 20.69
N THR A 100 -17.18 0.48 19.59
CA THR A 100 -17.54 0.94 18.25
C THR A 100 -19.04 1.24 18.15
N SER A 101 -19.89 0.37 18.67
CA SER A 101 -21.34 0.59 18.72
C SER A 101 -21.71 1.78 19.60
N GLY A 102 -21.01 1.96 20.73
CA GLY A 102 -21.18 3.12 21.59
C GLY A 102 -20.85 4.44 20.89
N ILE A 103 -19.76 4.48 20.12
CA ILE A 103 -19.38 5.65 19.33
C ILE A 103 -20.41 5.93 18.22
N ILE A 104 -20.88 4.89 17.52
CA ILE A 104 -21.94 5.04 16.50
C ILE A 104 -23.22 5.60 17.14
N GLY A 105 -23.64 5.04 18.28
CA GLY A 105 -24.82 5.51 19.02
C GLY A 105 -24.69 6.95 19.50
N LEU A 106 -23.52 7.33 20.00
CA LEU A 106 -23.23 8.71 20.42
C LEU A 106 -23.26 9.67 19.22
N THR A 107 -22.62 9.30 18.11
CA THR A 107 -22.64 10.10 16.87
C THR A 107 -24.07 10.28 16.36
N PHE A 108 -24.87 9.21 16.35
CA PHE A 108 -26.28 9.26 15.99
C PHE A 108 -27.08 10.20 16.89
N PHE A 109 -26.92 10.08 18.23
CA PHE A 109 -27.60 10.91 19.19
C PHE A 109 -27.24 12.40 19.02
N LEU A 110 -25.98 12.71 18.86
CA LEU A 110 -25.50 14.07 18.60
C LEU A 110 -26.10 14.63 17.31
N LEU A 111 -25.97 13.92 16.18
CA LEU A 111 -26.51 14.37 14.90
C LEU A 111 -28.04 14.53 14.92
N LYS A 112 -28.77 13.65 15.61
CA LYS A 112 -30.22 13.75 15.70
C LYS A 112 -30.69 15.06 16.38
N ASN A 113 -29.92 15.54 17.36
CA ASN A 113 -30.29 16.73 18.16
C ASN A 113 -29.73 18.06 17.58
N LEU A 114 -28.89 18.00 16.55
CA LEU A 114 -28.32 19.19 15.91
C LEU A 114 -29.34 19.85 14.96
N ARG A 115 -29.34 21.20 14.94
CA ARG A 115 -30.16 22.00 14.01
C ARG A 115 -29.57 22.01 12.60
N PHE A 116 -28.24 22.13 12.50
CA PHE A 116 -27.49 22.21 11.24
C PHE A 116 -26.74 20.91 10.96
N LYS A 117 -27.49 19.81 10.81
CA LYS A 117 -26.92 18.44 10.69
C LYS A 117 -26.03 18.29 9.46
N ALA A 118 -26.49 18.79 8.30
CA ALA A 118 -25.81 18.67 7.03
C ALA A 118 -24.46 19.39 7.05
N ASP A 119 -24.42 20.62 7.58
CA ASP A 119 -23.18 21.42 7.66
C ASP A 119 -22.15 20.74 8.57
N VAL A 120 -22.60 20.21 9.71
CA VAL A 120 -21.72 19.51 10.66
C VAL A 120 -21.14 18.24 10.03
N VAL A 121 -21.94 17.47 9.32
CA VAL A 121 -21.49 16.26 8.64
C VAL A 121 -20.50 16.62 7.51
N LEU A 122 -20.76 17.67 6.76
CA LEU A 122 -19.86 18.16 5.71
C LEU A 122 -18.51 18.62 6.29
N ILE A 123 -18.53 19.32 7.43
CA ILE A 123 -17.32 19.74 8.15
C ILE A 123 -16.52 18.51 8.62
N VAL A 124 -17.19 17.51 9.22
CA VAL A 124 -16.55 16.28 9.72
C VAL A 124 -15.87 15.53 8.56
N PHE A 125 -16.57 15.32 7.45
CA PHE A 125 -15.96 14.69 6.27
C PHE A 125 -14.84 15.53 5.68
N GLY A 126 -14.95 16.87 5.68
CA GLY A 126 -13.89 17.78 5.29
C GLY A 126 -12.63 17.63 6.14
N ILE A 127 -12.79 17.49 7.46
CA ILE A 127 -11.66 17.24 8.39
C ILE A 127 -11.01 15.89 8.10
N ILE A 128 -11.79 14.83 7.95
CA ILE A 128 -11.29 13.49 7.58
C ILE A 128 -10.50 13.57 6.27
N PHE A 129 -11.05 14.24 5.25
CA PHE A 129 -10.37 14.41 3.96
C PHE A 129 -9.05 15.18 4.08
N LEU A 130 -9.03 16.29 4.83
CA LEU A 130 -7.83 17.11 5.02
C LEU A 130 -6.75 16.35 5.81
N SER A 131 -7.15 15.59 6.86
CA SER A 131 -6.20 14.79 7.63
C SER A 131 -5.56 13.69 6.76
N PHE A 132 -6.34 13.10 5.87
CA PHE A 132 -5.85 12.16 4.86
C PHE A 132 -4.83 12.81 3.92
N CYS A 133 -5.16 13.96 3.32
CA CYS A 133 -4.25 14.70 2.43
C CYS A 133 -2.94 15.08 3.14
N PHE A 134 -3.04 15.58 4.37
CA PHE A 134 -1.86 15.92 5.18
C PHE A 134 -0.98 14.71 5.44
N SER A 135 -1.58 13.59 5.75
CA SER A 135 -0.86 12.34 6.04
C SER A 135 -0.13 11.79 4.83
N ILE A 136 -0.70 11.89 3.63
CA ILE A 136 -0.01 11.54 2.38
C ILE A 136 1.29 12.32 2.24
N ILE A 137 1.20 13.64 2.40
CA ILE A 137 2.36 14.53 2.27
C ILE A 137 3.41 14.17 3.33
N TYR A 138 2.99 13.97 4.57
CA TYR A 138 3.88 13.60 5.68
C TYR A 138 4.61 12.27 5.44
N PHE A 139 3.88 11.20 5.13
CA PHE A 139 4.47 9.89 4.88
C PHE A 139 5.32 9.84 3.62
N SER A 140 4.91 10.53 2.54
CA SER A 140 5.71 10.65 1.33
C SER A 140 7.06 11.33 1.60
N ARG A 141 7.08 12.41 2.39
CA ARG A 141 8.32 13.11 2.79
C ARG A 141 9.18 12.22 3.69
N LYS A 142 8.57 11.53 4.66
CA LYS A 142 9.26 10.60 5.56
C LYS A 142 9.89 9.45 4.78
N ASN A 143 9.15 8.83 3.86
CA ASN A 143 9.64 7.72 3.04
C ASN A 143 10.80 8.15 2.13
N LYS A 144 10.71 9.33 1.48
CA LYS A 144 11.81 9.90 0.70
C LYS A 144 13.08 10.12 1.52
N LYS A 145 12.95 10.57 2.78
CA LYS A 145 14.09 10.77 3.68
C LYS A 145 14.76 9.44 4.04
N ILE A 146 13.99 8.41 4.38
CA ILE A 146 14.48 7.07 4.71
C ILE A 146 15.14 6.42 3.48
N SER A 147 14.49 6.47 2.31
CA SER A 147 15.04 5.90 1.07
C SER A 147 16.39 6.52 0.67
N LYS A 148 16.57 7.82 0.93
CA LYS A 148 17.87 8.49 0.70
C LYS A 148 18.96 8.02 1.66
N SER A 149 18.64 7.67 2.90
CA SER A 149 19.62 7.21 3.88
C SER A 149 20.05 5.75 3.70
N THR A 150 19.14 4.89 3.23
CA THR A 150 19.40 3.45 3.09
C THR A 150 19.80 3.04 1.67
N GLN A 151 19.65 3.93 0.68
CA GLN A 151 19.82 3.68 -0.76
C GLN A 151 18.97 2.53 -1.33
N LYS A 152 18.17 1.87 -0.50
CA LYS A 152 17.28 0.77 -0.88
C LYS A 152 15.83 1.18 -0.74
N LYS A 153 15.06 0.98 -1.79
CA LYS A 153 13.61 1.18 -1.81
C LYS A 153 12.93 -0.19 -1.76
N TRP A 154 11.97 -0.35 -0.87
CA TRP A 154 11.16 -1.56 -0.76
C TRP A 154 9.74 -1.25 -1.22
N LEU A 155 9.24 -2.03 -2.19
CA LEU A 155 7.93 -1.76 -2.80
C LEU A 155 6.79 -1.82 -1.78
N PHE A 156 6.77 -2.83 -0.91
CA PHE A 156 5.72 -2.94 0.10
C PHE A 156 5.78 -1.84 1.17
N LYS A 157 6.98 -1.40 1.54
CA LYS A 157 7.17 -0.23 2.43
C LYS A 157 6.62 1.04 1.80
N GLU A 158 6.84 1.23 0.52
CA GLU A 158 6.28 2.36 -0.23
C GLU A 158 4.76 2.29 -0.30
N ILE A 159 4.19 1.10 -0.51
CA ILE A 159 2.75 0.88 -0.48
C ILE A 159 2.17 1.21 0.90
N ILE A 160 2.77 0.72 1.99
CA ILE A 160 2.28 0.97 3.36
C ILE A 160 2.37 2.45 3.72
N LEU A 161 3.48 3.12 3.40
CA LEU A 161 3.75 4.50 3.83
C LEU A 161 3.31 5.55 2.80
N GLY A 162 3.13 5.18 1.54
CA GLY A 162 2.83 6.10 0.44
C GLY A 162 1.38 6.09 -0.02
N ARG A 163 0.58 5.10 0.39
CA ARG A 163 -0.74 4.90 -0.18
C ARG A 163 -1.88 5.45 0.63
N SER A 164 -2.44 6.42 0.02
CA SER A 164 -3.71 7.07 0.30
C SER A 164 -4.77 6.75 -0.77
N SER A 165 -4.72 5.59 -1.40
CA SER A 165 -5.66 5.22 -2.49
C SER A 165 -7.13 5.20 -2.06
N LEU A 166 -7.42 5.34 -0.76
CA LEU A 166 -8.78 5.46 -0.21
C LEU A 166 -9.31 6.90 -0.17
N VAL A 167 -8.55 7.89 -0.64
CA VAL A 167 -9.04 9.29 -0.77
C VAL A 167 -10.32 9.33 -1.61
N GLY A 168 -10.42 8.50 -2.64
CA GLY A 168 -11.65 8.36 -3.44
C GLY A 168 -12.87 7.87 -2.64
N MET A 169 -12.67 7.13 -1.54
CA MET A 169 -13.80 6.67 -0.71
C MET A 169 -14.46 7.81 0.08
N THR A 170 -13.78 8.93 0.33
CA THR A 170 -14.38 10.10 1.00
C THR A 170 -15.28 10.88 0.06
N TYR A 171 -15.05 10.79 -1.25
CA TYR A 171 -15.84 11.53 -2.24
C TYR A 171 -17.28 11.05 -2.33
N LEU A 172 -17.53 9.75 -2.31
CA LEU A 172 -18.88 9.17 -2.42
C LEU A 172 -19.83 9.59 -1.29
N PRO A 173 -19.46 9.47 0.01
CA PRO A 173 -20.31 9.96 1.09
C PRO A 173 -20.59 11.46 1.01
N ILE A 174 -19.61 12.28 0.64
CA ILE A 174 -19.79 13.72 0.47
C ILE A 174 -20.82 14.00 -0.64
N GLN A 175 -20.74 13.32 -1.78
CA GLN A 175 -21.70 13.47 -2.87
C GLN A 175 -23.12 13.08 -2.46
N ILE A 176 -23.26 11.97 -1.73
CA ILE A 176 -24.56 11.52 -1.22
C ILE A 176 -25.17 12.57 -0.29
N ILE A 177 -24.38 13.19 0.59
CA ILE A 177 -24.84 14.21 1.52
C ILE A 177 -25.26 15.49 0.80
N ILE A 178 -24.42 16.00 -0.12
CA ILE A 178 -24.69 17.23 -0.85
C ILE A 178 -25.97 17.11 -1.71
N HIS A 179 -26.26 15.93 -2.25
CA HIS A 179 -27.39 15.72 -3.16
C HIS A 179 -28.66 15.17 -2.48
N SER A 180 -28.65 14.89 -1.16
CA SER A 180 -29.77 14.27 -0.45
C SER A 180 -30.08 14.92 0.89
N GLU A 181 -30.59 16.18 0.85
CA GLU A 181 -31.12 16.84 2.06
C GLU A 181 -32.15 15.95 2.80
N LYS A 182 -32.99 15.23 2.04
CA LYS A 182 -33.99 14.31 2.59
C LYS A 182 -33.43 13.13 3.41
N VAL A 183 -32.15 12.75 3.19
CA VAL A 183 -31.50 11.66 3.95
C VAL A 183 -31.30 12.08 5.42
N MET A 184 -31.07 13.36 5.69
CA MET A 184 -30.83 13.88 7.03
C MET A 184 -32.10 14.06 7.87
N ASP A 185 -33.26 14.13 7.24
CA ASP A 185 -34.55 14.25 7.95
C ASP A 185 -35.09 12.91 8.44
N ASN A 186 -34.58 11.81 7.89
CA ASN A 186 -34.99 10.46 8.27
C ASN A 186 -34.01 9.88 9.33
N PRO A 187 -34.53 9.35 10.46
CA PRO A 187 -33.70 8.70 11.47
C PRO A 187 -32.78 7.58 10.93
N TYR A 188 -33.27 6.81 9.96
CA TYR A 188 -32.46 5.77 9.30
C TYR A 188 -31.29 6.37 8.51
N GLY A 189 -31.52 7.49 7.83
CA GLY A 189 -30.47 8.22 7.11
C GLY A 189 -29.40 8.75 8.07
N ILE A 190 -29.82 9.34 9.21
CA ILE A 190 -28.88 9.80 10.25
C ILE A 190 -28.06 8.63 10.78
N PHE A 191 -28.67 7.45 11.00
CA PHE A 191 -27.97 6.26 11.47
C PHE A 191 -26.92 5.79 10.44
N ILE A 192 -27.27 5.71 9.16
CA ILE A 192 -26.34 5.33 8.08
C ILE A 192 -25.16 6.29 8.02
N ILE A 193 -25.40 7.60 8.10
CA ILE A 193 -24.35 8.63 8.09
C ILE A 193 -23.45 8.50 9.31
N SER A 194 -24.03 8.29 10.51
CA SER A 194 -23.28 8.06 11.75
C SER A 194 -22.36 6.84 11.63
N PHE A 195 -22.86 5.75 11.06
CA PHE A 195 -22.09 4.55 10.78
C PHE A 195 -20.94 4.85 9.79
N LEU A 196 -21.22 5.56 8.69
CA LEU A 196 -20.21 5.92 7.68
C LEU A 196 -19.12 6.80 8.27
N ILE A 197 -19.46 7.80 9.08
CA ILE A 197 -18.47 8.67 9.75
C ILE A 197 -17.53 7.83 10.61
N VAL A 198 -18.09 6.96 11.47
CA VAL A 198 -17.28 6.11 12.36
C VAL A 198 -16.46 5.10 11.57
N ALA A 199 -17.04 4.46 10.55
CA ALA A 199 -16.33 3.51 9.70
C ALA A 199 -15.15 4.17 8.98
N MET A 200 -15.33 5.38 8.45
CA MET A 200 -14.26 6.11 7.77
C MET A 200 -13.17 6.56 8.74
N ALA A 201 -13.55 7.06 9.92
CA ALA A 201 -12.57 7.40 10.96
C ALA A 201 -11.75 6.18 11.42
N LEU A 202 -12.39 5.00 11.53
CA LEU A 202 -11.69 3.74 11.83
C LEU A 202 -10.73 3.33 10.70
N ILE A 203 -11.15 3.42 9.45
CA ILE A 203 -10.29 3.12 8.30
C ILE A 203 -9.10 4.07 8.29
N GLU A 204 -9.33 5.35 8.52
CA GLU A 204 -8.26 6.36 8.60
C GLU A 204 -7.29 6.05 9.74
N TYR A 205 -7.78 5.74 10.93
CA TYR A 205 -6.96 5.32 12.07
C TYR A 205 -6.10 4.09 11.74
N ILE A 206 -6.67 3.08 11.08
CA ILE A 206 -5.95 1.87 10.68
C ILE A 206 -4.82 2.21 9.71
N ILE A 207 -5.11 2.99 8.68
CA ILE A 207 -4.14 3.33 7.62
C ILE A 207 -3.05 4.26 8.12
N LEU A 208 -3.38 5.23 8.97
CA LEU A 208 -2.43 6.26 9.39
C LEU A 208 -1.65 5.88 10.65
N ILE A 209 -2.19 5.01 11.48
CA ILE A 209 -1.60 4.69 12.79
C ILE A 209 -1.31 3.21 12.95
N GLU A 210 -2.32 2.35 12.80
CA GLU A 210 -2.20 0.92 13.13
C GLU A 210 -1.26 0.19 12.17
N VAL A 211 -1.47 0.34 10.86
CA VAL A 211 -0.67 -0.34 9.83
C VAL A 211 0.76 0.20 9.75
N PRO A 212 1.02 1.52 9.73
CA PRO A 212 2.39 2.05 9.76
C PRO A 212 3.17 1.68 11.03
N ARG A 213 2.49 1.54 12.18
CA ARG A 213 3.13 1.10 13.43
C ARG A 213 3.65 -0.34 13.35
N LYS A 214 2.96 -1.21 12.57
CA LYS A 214 3.33 -2.61 12.34
C LYS A 214 4.04 -2.83 10.99
N ALA A 215 4.46 -1.77 10.31
CA ALA A 215 5.06 -1.87 8.98
C ALA A 215 6.30 -2.76 8.95
N GLU A 216 7.16 -2.67 9.98
CA GLU A 216 8.37 -3.48 10.09
C GLU A 216 8.05 -4.99 10.20
N ASP A 217 7.00 -5.35 10.95
CA ASP A 217 6.57 -6.75 11.10
C ASP A 217 6.06 -7.29 9.76
N TYR A 218 5.25 -6.50 9.04
CA TYR A 218 4.75 -6.88 7.72
C TYR A 218 5.86 -6.99 6.67
N LEU A 219 6.90 -6.14 6.77
CA LEU A 219 8.05 -6.22 5.88
C LEU A 219 8.89 -7.48 6.15
N LYS A 220 9.17 -7.78 7.41
CA LYS A 220 9.88 -9.01 7.80
C LYS A 220 9.13 -10.28 7.39
N GLU A 221 7.80 -10.27 7.51
CA GLU A 221 6.95 -11.38 7.05
C GLU A 221 6.94 -11.53 5.51
N THR A 222 7.08 -10.42 4.78
CA THR A 222 6.97 -10.40 3.32
C THR A 222 8.30 -10.68 2.65
N TYR A 223 9.40 -10.21 3.23
CA TYR A 223 10.75 -10.25 2.70
C TYR A 223 11.73 -10.85 3.71
N PRO A 224 12.15 -12.12 3.55
CA PRO A 224 13.15 -12.71 4.42
C PRO A 224 14.47 -11.94 4.44
N GLU A 225 14.89 -11.37 3.31
CA GLU A 225 16.12 -10.57 3.18
C GLU A 225 16.05 -9.30 4.05
N TYR A 226 14.87 -8.66 4.14
CA TYR A 226 14.64 -7.51 5.00
C TYR A 226 14.84 -7.86 6.48
N ALA A 227 14.45 -9.06 6.88
CA ALA A 227 14.64 -9.54 8.25
C ALA A 227 16.13 -9.74 8.58
N LEU A 228 16.93 -10.27 7.63
CA LEU A 228 18.36 -10.50 7.81
C LEU A 228 19.16 -9.19 7.86
N GLU A 229 18.83 -8.21 7.02
CA GLU A 229 19.53 -6.93 6.98
C GLU A 229 19.31 -6.07 8.24
N ASN A 230 18.17 -6.22 8.92
CA ASN A 230 17.80 -5.44 10.10
C ASN A 230 17.94 -6.22 11.42
N ALA A 231 18.59 -7.40 11.38
CA ALA A 231 18.89 -8.20 12.57
C ALA A 231 20.24 -7.84 13.24
N ASN A 232 21.03 -6.94 12.61
CA ASN A 232 22.30 -6.39 13.13
C ASN A 232 22.03 -4.94 13.60
#